data_c7c683c5c1d35502bfb29fd4da283cf4
#
_entry.id   c7c683c5c1d35502bfb29fd4da283cf4
#
_cell.length_a   1.000
_cell.length_b   1.000
_cell.length_c   1.000
_cell.angle_alpha   90.00
_cell.angle_beta   90.00
_cell.angle_gamma   90.00
#
_symmetry.space_group_name_H-M   'P 1'
#
loop_
_entity.id
_entity.type
_entity.pdbx_description
1 polymer ?
#
loop_
_entity_poly.entity_id
_entity_poly.type
_entity_poly.pdbx_seq_one_letter_code
_entity_poly.pdbx_strand_id
1 'polypeptide(L)'
;MGPYGNGGWQRGGVPHWSELPDEDAEVESGAMVRPYTITRGRTAPERDDLTLITVLTTVEDEAARALARGSRAGARGLQPEHRMILDRCRRPAAVAEVSAGLDLPVSVTKILLGDLVAQGLLRARAPLSVARAAGGVDLGLLTAVREGLRRL
;
A
#
# COMPACT_ATOMS: atom_id res chain seq x y z
N MET A 1 22.98 66.82 2.56
CA MET A 1 21.68 67.15 1.96
C MET A 1 21.48 66.24 0.78
N GLY A 2 20.77 65.15 0.93
CA GLY A 2 20.39 64.22 -0.13
C GLY A 2 18.90 63.93 0.03
N PRO A 3 18.10 64.00 -1.01
CA PRO A 3 16.67 63.70 -0.91
C PRO A 3 16.43 62.18 -1.02
N TYR A 4 15.75 61.65 -0.01
CA TYR A 4 15.22 60.33 -0.04
C TYR A 4 14.09 60.23 -1.07
N GLY A 5 14.34 59.47 -2.15
CA GLY A 5 13.33 59.14 -3.13
C GLY A 5 12.32 58.17 -2.57
N ASN A 6 11.07 58.57 -2.54
CA ASN A 6 9.91 57.79 -2.11
C ASN A 6 9.54 56.81 -3.23
N GLY A 7 10.06 55.55 -3.17
CA GLY A 7 9.72 54.48 -4.08
C GLY A 7 8.29 54.00 -3.80
N GLY A 8 7.33 54.45 -4.63
CA GLY A 8 5.95 53.98 -4.57
C GLY A 8 5.85 52.47 -4.85
N TRP A 9 5.37 51.72 -3.89
CA TRP A 9 4.96 50.33 -4.09
C TRP A 9 3.68 50.35 -4.95
N GLN A 10 3.85 50.00 -6.23
CA GLN A 10 2.71 49.67 -7.09
C GLN A 10 2.10 48.39 -6.54
N ARG A 11 0.88 48.47 -6.05
CA ARG A 11 0.05 47.33 -5.67
C ARG A 11 -0.24 46.55 -6.94
N GLY A 12 0.54 45.48 -7.19
CA GLY A 12 0.22 44.48 -8.19
C GLY A 12 -1.16 43.92 -7.83
N GLY A 13 -2.11 44.08 -8.75
CA GLY A 13 -3.44 43.54 -8.57
C GLY A 13 -3.35 42.02 -8.40
N VAL A 14 -3.96 41.51 -7.34
CA VAL A 14 -4.15 40.08 -7.17
C VAL A 14 -5.06 39.57 -8.32
N PRO A 15 -4.72 38.48 -8.99
CA PRO A 15 -5.59 37.93 -10.04
C PRO A 15 -6.95 37.62 -9.46
N HIS A 16 -7.99 38.08 -10.14
CA HIS A 16 -9.37 37.80 -9.77
C HIS A 16 -9.66 36.35 -10.08
N TRP A 17 -10.08 35.57 -9.10
CA TRP A 17 -10.33 34.11 -9.19
C TRP A 17 -11.42 33.72 -10.21
N SER A 18 -12.12 34.67 -10.80
CA SER A 18 -13.15 34.43 -11.81
C SER A 18 -12.62 34.30 -13.25
N GLU A 19 -11.30 34.43 -13.47
CA GLU A 19 -10.68 34.29 -14.81
C GLU A 19 -9.90 32.96 -14.97
N LEU A 20 -10.10 32.00 -14.07
CA LEU A 20 -9.66 30.65 -14.37
C LEU A 20 -10.62 30.12 -15.46
N PRO A 21 -10.11 29.62 -16.59
CA PRO A 21 -10.97 28.94 -17.55
C PRO A 21 -11.66 27.81 -16.78
N ASP A 22 -13.00 27.75 -16.95
CA ASP A 22 -13.77 26.56 -16.61
C ASP A 22 -13.21 25.43 -17.46
N GLU A 23 -12.13 24.83 -16.99
CA GLU A 23 -11.75 23.50 -17.43
C GLU A 23 -12.79 22.53 -16.85
N ASP A 24 -13.96 22.50 -17.49
CA ASP A 24 -14.80 21.31 -17.59
C ASP A 24 -14.00 20.27 -18.39
N ALA A 25 -12.77 19.98 -17.95
CA ALA A 25 -12.16 18.72 -18.18
C ALA A 25 -13.07 17.73 -17.46
N GLU A 26 -13.94 17.07 -18.21
CA GLU A 26 -14.53 15.81 -17.85
C GLU A 26 -13.36 14.91 -17.48
N VAL A 27 -12.91 15.02 -16.21
CA VAL A 27 -12.14 13.98 -15.58
C VAL A 27 -13.07 12.79 -15.65
N GLU A 28 -12.84 11.89 -16.64
CA GLU A 28 -13.43 10.56 -16.61
C GLU A 28 -13.21 10.09 -15.17
N SER A 29 -14.26 10.22 -14.39
CA SER A 29 -14.33 9.68 -13.06
C SER A 29 -14.29 8.17 -13.26
N GLY A 30 -13.09 7.64 -13.41
CA GLY A 30 -12.85 6.22 -13.20
C GLY A 30 -13.55 5.92 -11.90
N ALA A 31 -14.55 5.05 -11.94
CA ALA A 31 -15.53 4.83 -10.88
C ALA A 31 -14.83 4.84 -9.52
N MET A 32 -14.84 5.99 -8.84
CA MET A 32 -14.25 6.14 -7.52
C MET A 32 -15.14 5.35 -6.56
N VAL A 33 -14.85 4.05 -6.48
CA VAL A 33 -15.54 3.16 -5.56
C VAL A 33 -15.31 3.72 -4.17
N ARG A 34 -16.40 4.16 -3.52
CA ARG A 34 -16.30 4.78 -2.20
C ARG A 34 -15.58 3.83 -1.25
N PRO A 35 -14.50 4.23 -0.57
CA PRO A 35 -13.70 3.36 0.31
C PRO A 35 -14.55 2.56 1.31
N TYR A 36 -15.65 3.12 1.79
CA TYR A 36 -16.60 2.48 2.72
C TYR A 36 -17.27 1.22 2.16
N THR A 37 -17.50 1.18 0.86
CA THR A 37 -18.10 0.00 0.21
C THR A 37 -17.10 -1.15 0.20
N ILE A 38 -15.83 -0.85 -0.07
CA ILE A 38 -14.75 -1.84 -0.13
C ILE A 38 -14.43 -2.37 1.27
N THR A 39 -14.37 -1.50 2.27
CA THR A 39 -14.03 -1.88 3.65
C THR A 39 -15.23 -2.41 4.45
N ARG A 40 -16.44 -2.41 3.87
CA ARG A 40 -17.69 -2.77 4.57
C ARG A 40 -17.92 -1.93 5.83
N GLY A 41 -17.62 -0.63 5.77
CA GLY A 41 -17.79 0.31 6.86
C GLY A 41 -16.65 0.32 7.88
N ARG A 42 -15.61 -0.48 7.72
CA ARG A 42 -14.44 -0.44 8.62
C ARG A 42 -13.56 0.75 8.28
N THR A 43 -13.13 1.46 9.30
CA THR A 43 -12.28 2.66 9.20
C THR A 43 -10.85 2.43 9.63
N ALA A 44 -10.60 1.34 10.38
CA ALA A 44 -9.29 0.98 10.88
C ALA A 44 -8.96 -0.49 10.55
N PRO A 45 -7.69 -0.81 10.27
CA PRO A 45 -7.24 -2.19 10.11
C PRO A 45 -7.29 -2.91 11.46
N GLU A 46 -7.68 -4.18 11.46
CA GLU A 46 -7.65 -5.04 12.66
C GLU A 46 -6.23 -5.49 13.03
N ARG A 47 -5.25 -5.23 12.15
CA ARG A 47 -3.85 -5.65 12.30
C ARG A 47 -2.92 -4.46 12.25
N ASP A 48 -2.24 -4.20 13.37
CA ASP A 48 -1.25 -3.12 13.50
C ASP A 48 0.14 -3.53 13.02
N ASP A 49 0.39 -4.84 12.85
CA ASP A 49 1.66 -5.41 12.42
C ASP A 49 1.98 -5.23 10.93
N LEU A 50 0.99 -4.83 10.12
CA LEU A 50 1.18 -4.53 8.71
C LEU A 50 1.78 -3.14 8.52
N THR A 51 3.11 -3.07 8.43
CA THR A 51 3.83 -1.83 8.08
C THR A 51 3.89 -1.64 6.56
N LEU A 52 4.27 -0.46 6.07
CA LEU A 52 4.42 -0.19 4.63
C LEU A 52 5.42 -1.12 3.94
N ILE A 53 6.42 -1.57 4.67
CA ILE A 53 7.51 -2.45 4.18
C ILE A 53 7.29 -3.93 4.49
N THR A 54 6.15 -4.29 5.10
CA THR A 54 5.77 -5.70 5.29
C THR A 54 5.60 -6.36 3.94
N VAL A 55 6.28 -7.47 3.72
CA VAL A 55 6.22 -8.24 2.46
C VAL A 55 5.09 -9.25 2.51
N LEU A 56 4.30 -9.27 1.46
CA LEU A 56 3.15 -10.14 1.30
C LEU A 56 3.37 -11.12 0.15
N THR A 57 2.90 -12.34 0.33
CA THR A 57 2.94 -13.39 -0.70
C THR A 57 1.65 -14.18 -0.66
N THR A 58 1.05 -14.45 -1.82
CA THR A 58 -0.13 -15.31 -1.94
C THR A 58 0.23 -16.75 -1.58
N VAL A 59 -0.62 -17.38 -0.81
CA VAL A 59 -0.49 -18.81 -0.48
C VAL A 59 -1.02 -19.63 -1.66
N GLU A 60 -0.14 -20.37 -2.32
CA GLU A 60 -0.49 -21.21 -3.48
C GLU A 60 -0.96 -22.61 -3.08
N ASP A 61 -1.70 -22.74 -2.00
CA ASP A 61 -2.30 -24.00 -1.59
C ASP A 61 -3.61 -24.27 -2.35
N GLU A 62 -3.92 -25.53 -2.62
CA GLU A 62 -5.16 -25.94 -3.31
C GLU A 62 -6.40 -25.51 -2.53
N ALA A 63 -6.36 -25.53 -1.19
CA ALA A 63 -7.42 -25.02 -0.34
C ALA A 63 -7.62 -23.51 -0.50
N ALA A 64 -6.51 -22.74 -0.57
CA ALA A 64 -6.54 -21.31 -0.82
C ALA A 64 -7.09 -20.98 -2.22
N ARG A 65 -6.73 -21.77 -3.22
CA ARG A 65 -7.27 -21.64 -4.58
C ARG A 65 -8.76 -21.96 -4.65
N ALA A 66 -9.22 -22.95 -3.91
CA ALA A 66 -10.66 -23.29 -3.82
C ALA A 66 -11.47 -22.17 -3.17
N LEU A 67 -10.95 -21.55 -2.10
CA LEU A 67 -11.54 -20.39 -1.45
C LEU A 67 -11.59 -19.18 -2.39
N ALA A 68 -10.50 -18.91 -3.12
CA ALA A 68 -10.41 -17.81 -4.09
C ALA A 68 -11.38 -17.98 -5.27
N ARG A 69 -11.69 -19.23 -5.68
CA ARG A 69 -12.62 -19.55 -6.78
C ARG A 69 -14.09 -19.48 -6.40
N GLY A 70 -14.44 -19.25 -5.13
CA GLY A 70 -15.81 -18.97 -4.74
C GLY A 70 -16.61 -20.20 -4.36
N SER A 71 -16.17 -20.92 -3.35
CA SER A 71 -17.04 -21.84 -2.63
C SER A 71 -18.19 -21.07 -1.98
N ARG A 72 -19.45 -21.40 -2.36
CA ARG A 72 -20.67 -20.81 -1.82
C ARG A 72 -20.93 -21.14 -0.34
N ALA A 73 -20.07 -21.90 0.30
CA ALA A 73 -20.20 -22.32 1.68
C ALA A 73 -19.44 -21.40 2.64
N GLY A 74 -20.09 -20.35 3.10
CA GLY A 74 -19.74 -19.66 4.35
C GLY A 74 -18.68 -18.57 4.30
N ALA A 75 -17.94 -18.39 3.22
CA ALA A 75 -17.03 -17.26 3.06
C ALA A 75 -17.77 -16.09 2.41
N ARG A 76 -17.78 -14.93 3.08
CA ARG A 76 -18.13 -13.66 2.47
C ARG A 76 -17.28 -13.54 1.19
N GLY A 77 -17.92 -13.64 0.01
CA GLY A 77 -17.23 -13.77 -1.27
C GLY A 77 -16.12 -12.73 -1.44
N LEU A 78 -15.01 -13.14 -2.01
CA LEU A 78 -13.90 -12.25 -2.30
C LEU A 78 -14.38 -11.13 -3.23
N GLN A 79 -14.15 -9.90 -2.80
CA GLN A 79 -14.40 -8.71 -3.63
C GLN A 79 -13.40 -8.67 -4.79
N PRO A 80 -13.69 -7.93 -5.87
CA PRO A 80 -12.75 -7.76 -6.98
C PRO A 80 -11.35 -7.30 -6.52
N GLU A 81 -11.29 -6.39 -5.55
CA GLU A 81 -10.06 -5.84 -4.97
C GLU A 81 -9.22 -6.94 -4.29
N HIS A 82 -9.86 -7.86 -3.56
CA HIS A 82 -9.16 -8.99 -2.96
C HIS A 82 -8.49 -9.88 -4.02
N ARG A 83 -9.15 -10.11 -5.16
CA ARG A 83 -8.59 -10.90 -6.25
C ARG A 83 -7.40 -10.20 -6.90
N MET A 84 -7.50 -8.88 -7.11
CA MET A 84 -6.40 -8.08 -7.64
C MET A 84 -5.18 -8.12 -6.69
N ILE A 85 -5.42 -8.03 -5.38
CA ILE A 85 -4.36 -8.17 -4.37
C ILE A 85 -3.69 -9.54 -4.46
N LEU A 86 -4.49 -10.63 -4.49
CA LEU A 86 -3.96 -11.99 -4.57
C LEU A 86 -3.13 -12.21 -5.85
N ASP A 87 -3.57 -11.69 -6.98
CA ASP A 87 -2.82 -11.80 -8.23
C ASP A 87 -1.51 -11.03 -8.19
N ARG A 88 -1.53 -9.81 -7.63
CA ARG A 88 -0.33 -8.99 -7.47
C ARG A 88 0.68 -9.61 -6.51
N CYS A 89 0.21 -10.21 -5.43
CA CYS A 89 1.03 -10.86 -4.40
C CYS A 89 1.51 -12.28 -4.77
N ARG A 90 1.29 -12.77 -6.00
CA ARG A 90 1.95 -13.99 -6.49
C ARG A 90 3.47 -13.86 -6.48
N ARG A 91 3.96 -12.64 -6.68
CA ARG A 91 5.34 -12.27 -6.39
C ARG A 91 5.37 -11.52 -5.07
N PRO A 92 6.42 -11.70 -4.25
CA PRO A 92 6.56 -10.92 -3.02
C PRO A 92 6.43 -9.43 -3.29
N ALA A 93 5.49 -8.77 -2.61
CA ALA A 93 5.22 -7.34 -2.76
C ALA A 93 5.07 -6.67 -1.40
N ALA A 94 5.59 -5.46 -1.23
CA ALA A 94 5.41 -4.67 -0.03
C ALA A 94 4.00 -4.07 0.03
N VAL A 95 3.49 -3.79 1.25
CA VAL A 95 2.19 -3.12 1.43
C VAL A 95 2.09 -1.83 0.61
N ALA A 96 3.17 -1.03 0.60
CA ALA A 96 3.23 0.21 -0.19
C ALA A 96 3.08 -0.04 -1.69
N GLU A 97 3.71 -1.08 -2.22
CA GLU A 97 3.63 -1.45 -3.65
C GLU A 97 2.23 -1.94 -4.03
N VAL A 98 1.59 -2.69 -3.14
CA VAL A 98 0.21 -3.15 -3.35
C VAL A 98 -0.74 -1.96 -3.36
N SER A 99 -0.60 -1.04 -2.39
CA SER A 99 -1.42 0.17 -2.30
C SER A 99 -1.29 1.05 -3.56
N ALA A 100 -0.05 1.34 -3.97
CA ALA A 100 0.22 2.13 -5.16
C ALA A 100 -0.30 1.47 -6.45
N GLY A 101 -0.19 0.16 -6.54
CA GLY A 101 -0.62 -0.56 -7.73
C GLY A 101 -2.12 -0.79 -7.87
N LEU A 102 -2.88 -0.55 -6.81
CA LEU A 102 -4.35 -0.61 -6.79
C LEU A 102 -4.99 0.79 -6.76
N ASP A 103 -4.17 1.83 -6.67
CA ASP A 103 -4.61 3.21 -6.49
C ASP A 103 -5.57 3.37 -5.30
N LEU A 104 -5.26 2.68 -4.21
CA LEU A 104 -6.05 2.70 -2.98
C LEU A 104 -5.28 3.36 -1.83
N PRO A 105 -5.97 4.08 -0.94
CA PRO A 105 -5.36 4.57 0.29
C PRO A 105 -4.76 3.42 1.11
N VAL A 106 -3.59 3.66 1.72
CA VAL A 106 -2.88 2.65 2.52
C VAL A 106 -3.75 2.05 3.64
N SER A 107 -4.58 2.87 4.27
CA SER A 107 -5.51 2.42 5.33
C SER A 107 -6.52 1.40 4.80
N VAL A 108 -7.10 1.66 3.64
CA VAL A 108 -8.04 0.75 2.96
C VAL A 108 -7.32 -0.54 2.56
N THR A 109 -6.16 -0.41 1.93
CA THR A 109 -5.33 -1.56 1.54
C THR A 109 -5.00 -2.44 2.73
N LYS A 110 -4.60 -1.89 3.87
CA LYS A 110 -4.31 -2.66 5.09
C LYS A 110 -5.52 -3.42 5.62
N ILE A 111 -6.73 -2.87 5.52
CA ILE A 111 -7.97 -3.56 5.91
C ILE A 111 -8.17 -4.80 5.03
N LEU A 112 -8.06 -4.65 3.70
CA LEU A 112 -8.22 -5.75 2.75
C LEU A 112 -7.12 -6.83 2.91
N LEU A 113 -5.89 -6.40 3.15
CA LEU A 113 -4.77 -7.30 3.41
C LEU A 113 -4.97 -8.09 4.70
N GLY A 114 -5.47 -7.45 5.76
CA GLY A 114 -5.83 -8.09 7.03
C GLY A 114 -6.85 -9.19 6.83
N ASP A 115 -7.89 -8.94 6.04
CA ASP A 115 -8.91 -9.94 5.71
C ASP A 115 -8.33 -11.16 4.99
N LEU A 116 -7.46 -10.94 4.03
CA LEU A 116 -6.85 -12.02 3.26
C LEU A 116 -5.85 -12.83 4.10
N VAL A 117 -5.10 -12.18 4.99
CA VAL A 117 -4.20 -12.87 5.93
C VAL A 117 -5.01 -13.68 6.94
N ALA A 118 -6.11 -13.13 7.49
CA ALA A 118 -6.99 -13.84 8.41
C ALA A 118 -7.65 -15.06 7.76
N GLN A 119 -7.93 -15.00 6.45
CA GLN A 119 -8.44 -16.12 5.68
C GLN A 119 -7.35 -17.12 5.24
N GLY A 120 -6.08 -16.88 5.55
CA GLY A 120 -4.96 -17.74 5.15
C GLY A 120 -4.61 -17.68 3.67
N LEU A 121 -5.15 -16.71 2.92
CA LEU A 121 -4.90 -16.53 1.49
C LEU A 121 -3.62 -15.76 1.20
N LEU A 122 -3.17 -14.92 2.17
CA LEU A 122 -1.91 -14.19 2.14
C LEU A 122 -1.04 -14.56 3.33
N ARG A 123 0.25 -14.58 3.11
CA ARG A 123 1.27 -14.66 4.16
C ARG A 123 1.99 -13.33 4.25
N ALA A 124 2.00 -12.73 5.45
CA ALA A 124 2.77 -11.54 5.75
C ALA A 124 4.10 -11.91 6.40
N ARG A 125 5.18 -11.27 5.98
CA ARG A 125 6.52 -11.40 6.56
C ARG A 125 7.02 -10.02 6.96
N ALA A 126 7.47 -9.90 8.19
CA ALA A 126 8.18 -8.70 8.61
C ALA A 126 9.46 -8.51 7.77
N PRO A 127 9.85 -7.27 7.48
CA PRO A 127 11.10 -7.00 6.79
C PRO A 127 12.29 -7.53 7.60
N LEU A 128 13.34 -7.97 6.92
CA LEU A 128 14.53 -8.55 7.54
C LEU A 128 15.18 -7.66 8.60
N SER A 129 15.02 -6.34 8.50
CA SER A 129 15.49 -5.38 9.48
C SER A 129 14.82 -5.53 10.86
N VAL A 130 13.55 -5.90 10.91
CA VAL A 130 12.79 -6.15 12.15
C VAL A 130 13.15 -7.53 12.72
N ALA A 131 13.37 -8.52 11.87
CA ALA A 131 13.83 -9.84 12.29
C ALA A 131 15.21 -9.79 12.95
N ARG A 132 16.08 -8.88 12.54
CA ARG A 132 17.39 -8.63 13.20
C ARG A 132 17.26 -8.08 14.61
N ALA A 133 16.25 -7.29 14.89
CA ALA A 133 16.04 -6.73 16.24
C ALA A 133 15.57 -7.78 17.26
N ALA A 134 14.94 -8.87 16.78
CA ALA A 134 14.40 -9.91 17.66
C ALA A 134 15.37 -11.06 17.95
N GLY A 135 16.45 -11.22 17.18
CA GLY A 135 17.28 -12.41 17.27
C GLY A 135 18.76 -12.24 16.94
N GLY A 136 19.38 -11.10 17.15
CA GLY A 136 20.81 -10.89 16.94
C GLY A 136 21.35 -11.41 15.57
N VAL A 137 22.42 -10.84 15.10
CA VAL A 137 23.09 -11.36 13.87
C VAL A 137 23.87 -12.61 14.24
N ASP A 138 23.59 -13.75 13.62
CA ASP A 138 24.40 -14.96 13.78
C ASP A 138 25.79 -14.74 13.15
N LEU A 139 26.75 -14.43 14.01
CA LEU A 139 28.14 -14.21 13.60
C LEU A 139 28.77 -15.45 13.00
N GLY A 140 28.33 -16.66 13.42
CA GLY A 140 28.78 -17.92 12.84
C GLY A 140 28.38 -18.05 11.38
N LEU A 141 27.12 -17.75 11.07
CA LEU A 141 26.61 -17.74 9.71
C LEU A 141 27.34 -16.71 8.83
N LEU A 142 27.54 -15.49 9.34
CA LEU A 142 28.26 -14.45 8.59
C LEU A 142 29.71 -14.84 8.30
N THR A 143 30.37 -15.49 9.25
CA THR A 143 31.75 -15.97 9.07
C THR A 143 31.79 -17.07 8.01
N ALA A 144 30.88 -18.04 8.07
CA ALA A 144 30.78 -19.11 7.09
C ALA A 144 30.51 -18.59 5.65
N VAL A 145 29.61 -17.60 5.51
CA VAL A 145 29.33 -16.96 4.22
C VAL A 145 30.55 -16.22 3.70
N ARG A 146 31.23 -15.43 4.56
CA ARG A 146 32.47 -14.74 4.19
C ARG A 146 33.56 -15.69 3.72
N GLU A 147 33.75 -16.79 4.43
CA GLU A 147 34.73 -17.81 4.01
C GLU A 147 34.36 -18.51 2.72
N GLY A 148 33.06 -18.81 2.51
CA GLY A 148 32.57 -19.34 1.26
C GLY A 148 32.83 -18.43 0.07
N LEU A 149 32.58 -17.13 0.22
CA LEU A 149 32.82 -16.10 -0.83
C LEU A 149 34.32 -15.92 -1.12
N ARG A 150 35.21 -16.13 -0.14
CA ARG A 150 36.67 -16.04 -0.36
C ARG A 150 37.23 -17.22 -1.16
N ARG A 151 36.50 -18.30 -1.28
CA ARG A 151 36.91 -19.52 -2.04
C ARG A 151 36.44 -19.49 -3.49
N LEU A 152 35.61 -18.52 -3.86
CA LEU A 152 35.19 -18.24 -5.25
C LEU A 152 36.22 -17.38 -5.98
#